data_3f4f80d7e89b3817df50a34204306be5
#
_entry.id   3f4f80d7e89b3817df50a34204306be5
#
_cell.length_a   1.000
_cell.length_b   1.000
_cell.length_c   1.000
_cell.angle_alpha   90.00
_cell.angle_beta   90.00
_cell.angle_gamma   90.00
#
_symmetry.space_group_name_H-M   'P 1'
#
loop_
_entity.id
_entity.type
_entity.pdbx_description
1 polymer ?
#
loop_
_entity_poly.entity_id
_entity_poly.type
_entity_poly.pdbx_seq_one_letter_code
_entity_poly.pdbx_strand_id
1 'polypeptide(L)' 'MVKVGINGFGRIGRNVLRAALGNPEIQIVAINDLTDSKTLAHLLKYDSLLGKLDADVTAGEGQLVVNGKSITVFSERD' A
#
# COMPACT_ATOMS: atom_id res chain seq x y z
N MET A 1 -18.51 -1.32 -4.25
CA MET A 1 -17.11 -1.14 -3.81
C MET A 1 -16.22 -0.82 -4.99
N VAL A 2 -15.38 0.17 -4.86
CA VAL A 2 -14.43 0.56 -5.91
C VAL A 2 -13.09 -0.11 -5.63
N LYS A 3 -12.59 -0.86 -6.61
CA LYS A 3 -11.28 -1.51 -6.52
C LYS A 3 -10.25 -0.65 -7.24
N VAL A 4 -9.16 -0.34 -6.57
CA VAL A 4 -8.15 0.59 -7.07
C VAL A 4 -6.78 -0.08 -7.09
N GLY A 5 -6.06 0.09 -8.20
CA GLY A 5 -4.65 -0.24 -8.30
C GLY A 5 -3.82 1.02 -8.23
N ILE A 6 -2.69 0.95 -7.56
CA ILE A 6 -1.77 2.08 -7.43
C ILE A 6 -0.54 1.84 -8.29
N ASN A 7 -0.26 2.75 -9.20
CA ASN A 7 0.94 2.67 -10.03
C ASN A 7 1.98 3.66 -9.50
N GLY A 8 2.97 3.12 -8.82
CA GLY A 8 3.99 3.92 -8.14
C GLY A 8 3.57 4.24 -6.71
N PHE A 9 4.32 3.70 -5.74
CA PHE A 9 3.99 3.85 -4.33
C PHE A 9 4.83 4.96 -3.68
N GLY A 10 4.87 6.11 -4.33
CA GLY A 10 5.46 7.31 -3.77
C GLY A 10 4.53 7.97 -2.77
N ARG A 11 4.76 9.27 -2.52
CA ARG A 11 3.97 10.00 -1.53
C ARG A 11 2.48 9.98 -1.87
N ILE A 12 2.14 10.22 -3.15
CA ILE A 12 0.74 10.26 -3.56
C ILE A 12 0.09 8.89 -3.41
N GLY A 13 0.78 7.83 -3.85
CA GLY A 13 0.24 6.47 -3.73
C GLY A 13 0.02 6.07 -2.28
N ARG A 14 0.95 6.42 -1.39
CA ARG A 14 0.79 6.14 0.04
C ARG A 14 -0.37 6.93 0.64
N ASN A 15 -0.56 8.18 0.23
CA ASN A 15 -1.70 8.98 0.66
C ASN A 15 -3.02 8.36 0.23
N VAL A 16 -3.08 7.87 -1.02
CA VAL A 16 -4.28 7.21 -1.54
C VAL A 16 -4.61 5.98 -0.71
N LEU A 17 -3.61 5.15 -0.41
CA LEU A 17 -3.83 3.95 0.39
C LEU A 17 -4.31 4.30 1.80
N ARG A 18 -3.68 5.26 2.45
CA ARG A 18 -4.07 5.68 3.80
C ARG A 18 -5.50 6.21 3.83
N ALA A 19 -5.88 7.00 2.81
CA ALA A 19 -7.25 7.50 2.69
C ALA A 19 -8.24 6.37 2.48
N ALA A 20 -7.87 5.37 1.69
CA ALA A 20 -8.73 4.22 1.41
C ALA A 20 -9.00 3.39 2.66
N LEU A 21 -8.05 3.33 3.59
CA LEU A 21 -8.26 2.57 4.83
C LEU A 21 -9.41 3.12 5.66
N GLY A 22 -9.69 4.42 5.54
CA GLY A 22 -10.80 5.05 6.24
C GLY A 22 -12.11 5.07 5.45
N ASN A 23 -12.11 4.47 4.25
CA ASN A 23 -13.29 4.50 3.39
C ASN A 23 -13.64 3.08 2.95
N PRO A 24 -14.72 2.47 3.51
CA PRO A 24 -15.07 1.09 3.17
C PRO A 24 -15.56 0.91 1.73
N GLU A 25 -15.83 1.98 1.01
CA GLU A 25 -16.23 1.91 -0.39
C GLU A 25 -15.04 1.69 -1.33
N ILE A 26 -13.81 1.89 -0.84
CA ILE A 26 -12.59 1.80 -1.65
C ILE A 26 -11.74 0.66 -1.15
N GLN A 27 -11.31 -0.20 -2.07
CA GLN A 27 -10.38 -1.29 -1.76
C GLN A 27 -9.15 -1.19 -2.66
N ILE A 28 -7.98 -1.10 -2.06
CA ILE A 28 -6.72 -1.16 -2.81
C ILE A 28 -6.41 -2.64 -3.04
N VAL A 29 -6.31 -3.04 -4.29
CA VAL A 29 -6.12 -4.45 -4.65
C VAL A 29 -4.71 -4.76 -5.14
N ALA A 30 -3.99 -3.75 -5.65
CA ALA A 30 -2.66 -3.96 -6.21
C ALA A 30 -1.83 -2.69 -6.14
N ILE A 31 -0.53 -2.87 -6.04
CA ILE A 31 0.46 -1.79 -6.13
C ILE A 31 1.52 -2.23 -7.13
N ASN A 32 1.87 -1.36 -8.07
CA ASN A 32 2.98 -1.61 -8.99
C ASN A 32 4.12 -0.66 -8.63
N ASP A 33 5.23 -1.23 -8.14
CA ASP A 33 6.41 -0.46 -7.80
C ASP A 33 7.63 -1.38 -7.87
N LEU A 34 8.76 -0.84 -8.29
CA LEU A 34 10.00 -1.62 -8.43
C LEU A 34 10.66 -1.92 -7.08
N THR A 35 10.25 -1.23 -6.04
CA THR A 35 10.72 -1.46 -4.67
C THR A 35 10.09 -2.74 -4.11
N ASP A 36 10.82 -3.48 -3.30
CA ASP A 36 10.30 -4.72 -2.73
C ASP A 36 9.19 -4.43 -1.70
N SER A 37 8.36 -5.44 -1.46
CA SER A 37 7.19 -5.30 -0.59
C SER A 37 7.58 -4.96 0.85
N LYS A 38 8.71 -5.46 1.32
CA LYS A 38 9.18 -5.19 2.67
C LYS A 38 9.49 -3.70 2.87
N THR A 39 10.17 -3.10 1.90
CA THR A 39 10.47 -1.67 1.93
C THR A 39 9.19 -0.85 1.79
N LEU A 40 8.27 -1.28 0.92
CA LEU A 40 6.99 -0.60 0.75
C LEU A 40 6.18 -0.61 2.05
N ALA A 41 6.18 -1.74 2.76
CA ALA A 41 5.50 -1.85 4.05
C ALA A 41 6.08 -0.86 5.06
N HIS A 42 7.41 -0.76 5.11
CA HIS A 42 8.08 0.17 6.00
C HIS A 42 7.72 1.62 5.66
N LEU A 43 7.75 1.98 4.38
CA LEU A 43 7.41 3.32 3.93
C LEU A 43 5.96 3.67 4.27
N LEU A 44 5.05 2.73 4.10
CA LEU A 44 3.65 2.95 4.42
C LEU A 44 3.46 3.19 5.92
N LYS A 45 4.09 2.36 6.74
CA LYS A 45 3.91 2.41 8.19
C LYS A 45 4.55 3.64 8.82
N TYR A 46 5.72 4.04 8.34
CA TYR A 46 6.55 5.05 8.98
C TYR A 46 6.85 6.25 8.08
N ASP A 47 5.84 6.70 7.34
CA ASP A 47 6.01 7.89 6.49
C ASP A 47 6.31 9.10 7.36
N SER A 48 7.44 9.78 7.10
CA SER A 48 7.89 10.88 7.92
C SER A 48 6.99 12.12 7.79
N LEU A 49 6.30 12.26 6.66
CA LEU A 49 5.42 13.41 6.43
C LEU A 49 4.00 13.16 6.90
N LEU A 50 3.53 11.93 6.76
CA LEU A 50 2.17 11.55 7.14
C LEU A 50 2.09 11.01 8.56
N GLY A 51 3.24 10.70 9.16
CA GLY A 51 3.30 10.12 10.48
C GLY A 51 3.11 8.60 10.47
N LYS A 52 3.23 8.00 11.65
CA LYS A 52 3.08 6.56 11.79
C LYS A 52 1.63 6.15 11.54
N LEU A 53 1.45 5.19 10.64
CA LEU A 53 0.12 4.67 10.33
C LEU A 53 -0.37 3.76 11.46
N ASP A 54 -1.57 4.03 11.95
CA ASP A 54 -2.20 3.20 12.97
C ASP A 54 -2.94 2.04 12.33
N ALA A 55 -2.18 1.10 11.80
CA ALA A 55 -2.70 -0.09 11.13
C ALA A 55 -1.65 -1.19 11.20
N ASP A 56 -2.12 -2.43 11.12
CA ASP A 56 -1.24 -3.59 11.01
C ASP A 56 -0.73 -3.69 9.58
N VAL A 57 0.58 -3.55 9.40
CA VAL A 57 1.20 -3.65 8.07
C VAL A 57 2.30 -4.69 8.12
N THR A 58 2.16 -5.73 7.31
CA THR A 58 3.21 -6.74 7.16
C THR A 58 3.50 -6.95 5.69
N ALA A 59 4.69 -7.47 5.39
CA ALA A 59 5.09 -7.73 4.01
C ALA A 59 5.25 -9.23 3.82
N GLY A 60 4.65 -9.74 2.76
CA GLY A 60 4.89 -11.08 2.27
C GLY A 60 5.63 -11.03 0.95
N GLU A 61 5.89 -12.18 0.37
CA GLU A 61 6.51 -12.27 -0.93
C GLU A 61 5.51 -11.81 -2.00
N GLY A 62 5.82 -10.66 -2.62
CA GLY A 62 4.96 -10.10 -3.65
C GLY A 62 3.65 -9.55 -3.14
N GLN A 63 3.55 -9.24 -1.84
CA GLN A 63 2.31 -8.71 -1.31
C GLN A 63 2.54 -7.87 -0.06
N LEU A 64 1.60 -6.97 0.20
CA LEU A 64 1.46 -6.30 1.48
C LEU A 64 0.17 -6.78 2.13
N VAL A 65 0.20 -6.93 3.43
CA VAL A 65 -1.01 -7.25 4.20
C VAL A 65 -1.28 -6.09 5.14
N VAL A 66 -2.40 -5.43 4.95
CA VAL A 66 -2.79 -4.26 5.74
C VAL A 66 -4.12 -4.58 6.43
N ASN A 67 -4.10 -4.61 7.75
CA ASN A 67 -5.26 -4.98 8.56
C ASN A 67 -5.88 -6.30 8.12
N GLY A 68 -5.03 -7.29 7.80
CA GLY A 68 -5.47 -8.61 7.38
C GLY A 68 -5.89 -8.74 5.93
N LYS A 69 -5.85 -7.65 5.16
CA LYS A 69 -6.21 -7.67 3.74
C LYS A 69 -4.98 -7.66 2.87
N SER A 70 -4.90 -8.60 1.94
CA SER A 70 -3.73 -8.75 1.06
C SER A 70 -3.83 -7.81 -0.14
N ILE A 71 -2.72 -7.13 -0.43
CA ILE A 71 -2.57 -6.28 -1.60
C ILE A 71 -1.41 -6.84 -2.42
N THR A 72 -1.67 -7.18 -3.68
CA THR A 72 -0.64 -7.72 -4.56
C THR A 72 0.35 -6.62 -4.95
N VAL A 73 1.64 -6.93 -4.88
CA VAL A 73 2.69 -6.00 -5.29
C VAL A 73 3.33 -6.53 -6.56
N PHE A 74 3.31 -5.73 -7.60
CA PHE A 74 3.95 -6.04 -8.88
C PHE A 74 5.20 -5.21 -9.04
N SER A 75 6.21 -5.77 -9.68
CA SER A 75 7.44 -5.06 -10.05
C SER A 75 7.56 -5.03 -11.56
N GLU A 76 6.52 -4.53 -12.21
CA GLU A 76 6.46 -4.49 -13.66
C GLU A 76 7.06 -3.20 -14.19
N ARG A 77 7.99 -3.36 -15.10
CA ARG A 77 8.58 -2.25 -15.82
C ARG A 77 7.91 -2.18 -17.17
N ASP A 78 7.32 -1.05 -17.47
CA ASP A 78 6.55 -0.89 -18.69
C ASP A 78 7.36 -0.28 -19.80
#